data_3c3d140c80fd4082c07f8ac250bd7ce2
#
_entry.id   3c3d140c80fd4082c07f8ac250bd7ce2
#
_cell.length_a   1.000
_cell.length_b   1.000
_cell.length_c   1.000
_cell.angle_alpha   90.00
_cell.angle_beta   90.00
_cell.angle_gamma   90.00
#
_symmetry.space_group_name_H-M   'P 1'
#
loop_
_entity.id
_entity.type
_entity.pdbx_description
1 polymer ?
#
loop_
_entity_poly.entity_id
_entity_poly.type
_entity_poly.pdbx_seq_one_letter_code
_entity_poly.pdbx_strand_id
1 'polypeptide(L)'
;MFTELLDLKSGNVDITKGTSLILKGLIEMQFDFFREHEDLVTDENGKVCSKCEEYLPLSAFSPCSGGNYLRAECKPCNTKMASIRKRLKKEYGMPKKGYVCPICNLGEDKVLRSGTATTNSPWVIDHCHDTGTFRGWLCHKCNRALGGFNDDLETLNRSKEYLEKHLKRTFLV
;
A
#
# COMPACT_ATOMS: atom_id res chain seq x y z
N MET A 1 -46.22 -12.64 12.81
CA MET A 1 -45.21 -12.05 13.72
C MET A 1 -44.54 -13.23 14.46
N PHE A 2 -43.50 -13.82 13.81
CA PHE A 2 -42.71 -14.89 14.40
C PHE A 2 -41.23 -14.44 14.26
N THR A 3 -40.69 -14.05 15.39
CA THR A 3 -39.26 -13.86 15.59
C THR A 3 -38.69 -15.17 16.10
N GLU A 4 -38.04 -15.95 15.24
CA GLU A 4 -37.16 -17.04 15.67
C GLU A 4 -35.71 -16.57 15.59
N LEU A 5 -35.11 -16.44 16.77
CA LEU A 5 -33.69 -16.24 16.97
C LEU A 5 -32.95 -17.54 16.61
N LEU A 6 -32.17 -17.51 15.56
CA LEU A 6 -31.24 -18.59 15.20
C LEU A 6 -30.04 -18.58 16.14
N ASP A 7 -29.96 -19.57 17.01
CA ASP A 7 -28.83 -19.85 17.88
C ASP A 7 -27.75 -20.58 17.06
N LEU A 8 -26.70 -19.87 16.68
CA LEU A 8 -25.60 -20.32 15.80
C LEU A 8 -24.50 -21.13 16.52
N LYS A 9 -24.72 -21.60 17.73
CA LYS A 9 -23.69 -22.26 18.56
C LYS A 9 -23.79 -23.78 18.70
N SER A 10 -24.83 -24.44 18.18
CA SER A 10 -24.92 -25.90 18.20
C SER A 10 -25.17 -26.44 16.80
N GLY A 11 -24.14 -26.96 16.16
CA GLY A 11 -24.15 -27.48 14.80
C GLY A 11 -25.06 -28.72 14.54
N ASN A 12 -26.27 -28.76 15.10
CA ASN A 12 -27.27 -29.77 14.82
C ASN A 12 -28.56 -29.09 14.37
N VAL A 13 -28.68 -28.88 13.07
CA VAL A 13 -29.97 -28.56 12.46
C VAL A 13 -30.54 -29.83 11.91
N ASP A 14 -31.62 -30.31 12.57
CA ASP A 14 -32.39 -31.47 12.10
C ASP A 14 -33.25 -31.06 10.90
N ILE A 15 -32.78 -31.36 9.68
CA ILE A 15 -33.43 -31.01 8.41
C ILE A 15 -34.29 -32.19 7.92
N THR A 16 -35.11 -32.74 8.78
CA THR A 16 -36.08 -33.79 8.37
C THR A 16 -37.49 -33.24 8.34
N LYS A 17 -37.83 -32.48 7.28
CA LYS A 17 -39.19 -32.48 6.67
C LYS A 17 -39.30 -31.30 5.68
N GLY A 18 -39.34 -31.61 4.40
CA GLY A 18 -40.02 -30.77 3.41
C GLY A 18 -39.25 -29.75 2.63
N THR A 19 -37.91 -29.79 2.56
CA THR A 19 -37.17 -28.93 1.66
C THR A 19 -37.03 -29.56 0.27
N SER A 20 -37.48 -28.83 -0.77
CA SER A 20 -37.33 -29.20 -2.18
C SER A 20 -35.86 -29.50 -2.52
N LEU A 21 -35.62 -30.47 -3.40
CA LEU A 21 -34.27 -30.82 -3.93
C LEU A 21 -33.46 -29.61 -4.43
N ILE A 22 -34.15 -28.58 -4.91
CA ILE A 22 -33.55 -27.33 -5.38
C ILE A 22 -32.95 -26.52 -4.21
N LEU A 23 -33.62 -26.45 -3.06
CA LEU A 23 -33.09 -25.77 -1.87
C LEU A 23 -31.89 -26.52 -1.25
N LYS A 24 -31.92 -27.86 -1.29
CA LYS A 24 -30.73 -28.65 -0.87
C LYS A 24 -29.52 -28.39 -1.73
N GLY A 25 -29.66 -28.35 -3.05
CA GLY A 25 -28.57 -28.06 -3.97
C GLY A 25 -27.99 -26.65 -3.80
N LEU A 26 -28.85 -25.64 -3.50
CA LEU A 26 -28.41 -24.26 -3.25
C LEU A 26 -27.68 -24.13 -1.90
N ILE A 27 -28.12 -24.87 -0.89
CA ILE A 27 -27.46 -24.90 0.42
C ILE A 27 -26.11 -25.60 0.31
N GLU A 28 -26.03 -26.72 -0.41
CA GLU A 28 -24.75 -27.42 -0.64
C GLU A 28 -23.76 -26.57 -1.46
N MET A 29 -24.22 -25.89 -2.51
CA MET A 29 -23.37 -24.93 -3.25
C MET A 29 -22.88 -23.74 -2.40
N GLN A 30 -23.71 -23.23 -1.48
CA GLN A 30 -23.28 -22.19 -0.54
C GLN A 30 -22.24 -22.73 0.47
N PHE A 31 -22.42 -23.95 0.96
CA PHE A 31 -21.47 -24.57 1.88
C PHE A 31 -20.15 -24.91 1.20
N ASP A 32 -20.15 -25.32 -0.07
CA ASP A 32 -18.91 -25.57 -0.83
C ASP A 32 -18.19 -24.26 -1.15
N PHE A 33 -18.91 -23.18 -1.47
CA PHE A 33 -18.33 -21.85 -1.67
C PHE A 33 -17.66 -21.33 -0.37
N PHE A 34 -18.27 -21.56 0.79
CA PHE A 34 -17.65 -21.19 2.07
C PHE A 34 -16.52 -22.14 2.47
N ARG A 35 -16.54 -23.40 2.08
CA ARG A 35 -15.46 -24.36 2.31
C ARG A 35 -14.20 -24.04 1.49
N GLU A 36 -14.35 -23.67 0.24
CA GLU A 36 -13.20 -23.23 -0.59
C GLU A 36 -12.56 -21.94 -0.10
N HIS A 37 -13.29 -21.13 0.72
CA HIS A 37 -12.75 -19.95 1.39
C HIS A 37 -12.26 -20.21 2.82
N GLU A 38 -12.63 -21.29 3.47
CA GLU A 38 -12.12 -21.66 4.80
C GLU A 38 -10.69 -22.23 4.78
N ASP A 39 -10.22 -22.72 3.61
CA ASP A 39 -8.83 -23.14 3.44
C ASP A 39 -7.85 -21.97 3.21
N LEU A 40 -8.34 -20.72 3.15
CA LEU A 40 -7.55 -19.55 3.47
C LEU A 40 -7.45 -19.42 5.00
N VAL A 41 -6.91 -20.44 5.65
CA VAL A 41 -6.33 -20.29 6.98
C VAL A 41 -5.27 -19.24 6.84
N THR A 42 -5.65 -18.00 7.07
CA THR A 42 -4.69 -16.94 7.36
C THR A 42 -3.95 -17.43 8.59
N ASP A 43 -2.78 -18.03 8.35
CA ASP A 43 -1.82 -18.31 9.41
C ASP A 43 -1.74 -16.99 10.18
N GLU A 44 -2.24 -16.94 11.41
CA GLU A 44 -2.36 -15.70 12.20
C GLU A 44 -1.01 -14.97 12.34
N ASN A 45 0.06 -15.58 11.87
CA ASN A 45 1.43 -15.15 11.92
C ASN A 45 2.01 -14.65 10.57
N GLY A 46 1.20 -14.26 9.61
CA GLY A 46 1.66 -13.76 8.31
C GLY A 46 1.00 -12.46 7.86
N LYS A 47 1.50 -11.88 6.76
CA LYS A 47 0.89 -10.76 6.05
C LYS A 47 1.29 -10.72 4.58
N VAL A 48 0.51 -10.03 3.77
CA VAL A 48 0.79 -9.81 2.35
C VAL A 48 1.90 -8.78 2.18
N CYS A 49 2.89 -9.09 1.34
CA CYS A 49 3.92 -8.14 0.93
C CYS A 49 3.34 -7.14 -0.07
N SER A 50 3.51 -5.83 0.18
CA SER A 50 3.00 -4.76 -0.70
C SER A 50 3.72 -4.67 -2.07
N LYS A 51 4.73 -5.51 -2.34
CA LYS A 51 5.51 -5.47 -3.58
C LYS A 51 5.41 -6.74 -4.42
N CYS A 52 5.45 -7.93 -3.83
CA CYS A 52 5.28 -9.18 -4.57
C CYS A 52 3.88 -9.78 -4.38
N GLU A 53 3.06 -9.17 -3.53
CA GLU A 53 1.68 -9.59 -3.22
C GLU A 53 1.56 -11.00 -2.65
N GLU A 54 2.69 -11.61 -2.30
CA GLU A 54 2.74 -12.92 -1.65
C GLU A 54 2.40 -12.80 -0.16
N TYR A 55 1.59 -13.73 0.35
CA TYR A 55 1.38 -13.91 1.77
C TYR A 55 2.59 -14.62 2.38
N LEU A 56 3.24 -13.98 3.35
CA LEU A 56 4.49 -14.45 3.93
C LEU A 56 4.46 -14.37 5.47
N PRO A 57 5.18 -15.27 6.17
CA PRO A 57 5.28 -15.23 7.62
C PRO A 57 5.88 -13.91 8.10
N LEU A 58 5.51 -13.43 9.28
CA LEU A 58 6.01 -12.16 9.84
C LEU A 58 7.54 -12.09 9.90
N SER A 59 8.21 -13.23 10.07
CA SER A 59 9.68 -13.36 10.06
C SER A 59 10.32 -12.93 8.72
N ALA A 60 9.57 -12.96 7.61
CA ALA A 60 10.02 -12.49 6.30
C ALA A 60 10.09 -10.95 6.17
N PHE A 61 9.62 -10.22 7.17
CA PHE A 61 9.60 -8.76 7.18
C PHE A 61 10.59 -8.19 8.20
N SER A 62 11.15 -7.03 7.89
CA SER A 62 12.02 -6.30 8.82
C SER A 62 11.23 -5.31 9.65
N PRO A 63 11.62 -5.04 10.90
CA PRO A 63 11.01 -3.97 11.69
C PRO A 63 11.28 -2.59 11.06
N CYS A 64 10.33 -1.67 11.24
CA CYS A 64 10.52 -0.25 10.97
C CYS A 64 11.42 0.39 12.03
N SER A 65 11.92 1.60 11.75
CA SER A 65 12.60 2.41 12.75
C SER A 65 11.70 2.61 13.98
N GLY A 66 12.20 2.22 15.16
CA GLY A 66 11.41 2.22 16.39
C GLY A 66 10.80 0.87 16.78
N GLY A 67 10.85 -0.15 15.93
CA GLY A 67 10.57 -1.54 16.29
C GLY A 67 9.09 -1.93 16.44
N ASN A 68 8.16 -0.97 16.48
CA ASN A 68 6.75 -1.23 16.78
C ASN A 68 5.96 -1.87 15.62
N TYR A 69 6.45 -1.75 14.39
CA TYR A 69 5.77 -2.24 13.20
C TYR A 69 6.74 -2.92 12.25
N LEU A 70 6.26 -3.90 11.50
CA LEU A 70 6.99 -4.51 10.40
C LEU A 70 6.78 -3.71 9.11
N ARG A 71 7.82 -3.64 8.27
CA ARG A 71 7.75 -3.02 6.95
C ARG A 71 6.65 -3.65 6.11
N ALA A 72 6.04 -2.87 5.22
CA ALA A 72 5.02 -3.36 4.30
C ALA A 72 5.59 -4.33 3.26
N GLU A 73 6.85 -4.13 2.85
CA GLU A 73 7.57 -5.00 1.92
C GLU A 73 8.41 -6.05 2.64
N CYS A 74 8.47 -7.27 2.09
CA CYS A 74 9.30 -8.36 2.60
C CYS A 74 10.81 -8.08 2.42
N LYS A 75 11.65 -8.78 3.17
CA LYS A 75 13.12 -8.64 3.12
C LYS A 75 13.71 -8.75 1.71
N PRO A 76 13.34 -9.78 0.88
CA PRO A 76 13.82 -9.88 -0.49
C PRO A 76 13.44 -8.66 -1.35
N CYS A 77 12.18 -8.21 -1.30
CA CYS A 77 11.72 -7.05 -2.04
C CYS A 77 12.45 -5.77 -1.60
N ASN A 78 12.60 -5.55 -0.29
CA ASN A 78 13.36 -4.41 0.23
C ASN A 78 14.82 -4.42 -0.21
N THR A 79 15.48 -5.60 -0.21
CA THR A 79 16.85 -5.76 -0.69
C THR A 79 16.97 -5.46 -2.19
N LYS A 80 16.04 -5.96 -3.00
CA LYS A 80 15.97 -5.66 -4.44
C LYS A 80 15.87 -4.15 -4.68
N MET A 81 14.96 -3.46 -3.99
CA MET A 81 14.79 -2.01 -4.11
C MET A 81 16.03 -1.24 -3.62
N ALA A 82 16.70 -1.70 -2.58
CA ALA A 82 17.94 -1.10 -2.10
C ALA A 82 19.08 -1.24 -3.13
N SER A 83 19.20 -2.39 -3.80
CA SER A 83 20.21 -2.61 -4.84
C SER A 83 19.96 -1.74 -6.08
N ILE A 84 18.71 -1.57 -6.50
CA ILE A 84 18.32 -0.66 -7.58
C ILE A 84 18.76 0.78 -7.24
N ARG A 85 18.38 1.28 -6.06
CA ARG A 85 18.77 2.63 -5.61
C ARG A 85 20.29 2.81 -5.55
N LYS A 86 21.03 1.79 -5.09
CA LYS A 86 22.50 1.82 -5.04
C LYS A 86 23.09 1.91 -6.45
N ARG A 87 22.61 1.09 -7.40
CA ARG A 87 23.01 1.12 -8.80
C ARG A 87 22.79 2.49 -9.43
N LEU A 88 21.55 3.01 -9.30
CA LEU A 88 21.18 4.29 -9.89
C LEU A 88 21.99 5.46 -9.29
N LYS A 89 22.26 5.45 -7.98
CA LYS A 89 23.14 6.46 -7.37
C LYS A 89 24.55 6.42 -7.91
N LYS A 90 25.08 5.23 -8.23
CA LYS A 90 26.41 5.09 -8.85
C LYS A 90 26.41 5.61 -10.29
N GLU A 91 25.34 5.36 -11.03
CA GLU A 91 25.20 5.70 -12.44
C GLU A 91 24.96 7.21 -12.67
N TYR A 92 24.03 7.79 -11.92
CA TYR A 92 23.58 9.17 -12.12
C TYR A 92 24.24 10.19 -11.16
N GLY A 93 24.97 9.74 -10.15
CA GLY A 93 25.59 10.61 -9.16
C GLY A 93 24.57 11.36 -8.31
N MET A 94 25.07 12.30 -7.49
CA MET A 94 24.22 13.19 -6.70
C MET A 94 23.93 14.49 -7.45
N PRO A 95 22.81 15.17 -7.18
CA PRO A 95 22.52 16.48 -7.75
C PRO A 95 23.62 17.48 -7.45
N LYS A 96 23.91 18.35 -8.42
CA LYS A 96 24.88 19.44 -8.26
C LYS A 96 24.32 20.52 -7.30
N LYS A 97 25.23 21.34 -6.74
CA LYS A 97 24.85 22.50 -5.96
C LYS A 97 23.90 23.41 -6.74
N GLY A 98 22.87 23.90 -6.09
CA GLY A 98 21.84 24.71 -6.73
C GLY A 98 20.68 23.91 -7.32
N TYR A 99 20.68 22.58 -7.19
CA TYR A 99 19.57 21.75 -7.63
C TYR A 99 18.28 22.10 -6.85
N VAL A 100 17.16 22.08 -7.56
CA VAL A 100 15.82 22.28 -6.99
C VAL A 100 14.93 21.05 -7.27
N CYS A 101 14.06 20.73 -6.33
CA CYS A 101 13.11 19.64 -6.53
C CYS A 101 12.14 19.99 -7.68
N PRO A 102 12.00 19.16 -8.71
CA PRO A 102 11.18 19.47 -9.88
C PRO A 102 9.67 19.54 -9.59
N ILE A 103 9.21 19.02 -8.45
CA ILE A 103 7.79 19.05 -8.06
C ILE A 103 7.47 20.30 -7.24
N CYS A 104 8.18 20.54 -6.13
CA CYS A 104 7.87 21.65 -5.25
C CYS A 104 8.71 22.92 -5.50
N ASN A 105 9.68 22.84 -6.40
CA ASN A 105 10.59 23.94 -6.79
C ASN A 105 11.40 24.52 -5.62
N LEU A 106 11.65 23.71 -4.56
CA LEU A 106 12.43 24.12 -3.40
C LEU A 106 13.87 23.63 -3.54
N GLY A 107 14.81 24.52 -3.25
CA GLY A 107 16.24 24.21 -3.14
C GLY A 107 16.60 23.56 -1.79
N GLU A 108 17.86 23.13 -1.69
CA GLU A 108 18.42 22.38 -0.54
C GLU A 108 18.10 23.01 0.80
N ASP A 109 18.40 24.30 0.99
CA ASP A 109 18.21 25.01 2.26
C ASP A 109 16.77 24.95 2.76
N LYS A 110 15.80 25.14 1.87
CA LYS A 110 14.38 25.10 2.21
C LYS A 110 13.89 23.69 2.49
N VAL A 111 14.40 22.70 1.77
CA VAL A 111 14.08 21.28 1.98
C VAL A 111 14.60 20.82 3.36
N LEU A 112 15.82 21.17 3.73
CA LEU A 112 16.40 20.83 5.04
C LEU A 112 15.63 21.46 6.21
N ARG A 113 15.24 22.73 6.09
CA ARG A 113 14.42 23.41 7.12
C ARG A 113 13.03 22.83 7.31
N SER A 114 12.49 22.14 6.30
CA SER A 114 11.15 21.53 6.41
C SER A 114 11.09 20.31 7.33
N GLY A 115 12.22 19.90 7.94
CA GLY A 115 12.30 18.76 8.87
C GLY A 115 11.99 17.39 8.23
N THR A 116 11.81 17.36 6.92
CA THR A 116 11.46 16.13 6.18
C THR A 116 12.68 15.40 5.63
N ALA A 117 13.86 16.03 5.69
CA ALA A 117 15.12 15.40 5.31
C ALA A 117 15.58 14.47 6.42
N THR A 118 15.65 13.18 6.15
CA THR A 118 16.25 12.21 7.07
C THR A 118 17.76 12.14 6.81
N THR A 119 18.50 12.56 7.77
CA THR A 119 19.89 12.29 8.10
C THR A 119 20.99 12.87 7.21
N ASN A 120 21.16 12.66 5.93
CA ASN A 120 22.42 13.06 5.28
C ASN A 120 22.27 13.59 3.83
N SER A 121 21.06 13.68 3.33
CA SER A 121 20.81 14.22 2.01
C SER A 121 19.42 14.82 1.90
N PRO A 122 19.26 16.03 1.33
CA PRO A 122 17.96 16.60 1.03
C PRO A 122 17.25 15.86 -0.09
N TRP A 123 18.00 15.06 -0.86
CA TRP A 123 17.55 14.43 -2.09
C TRP A 123 17.41 12.92 -1.98
N VAL A 124 16.35 12.41 -2.55
CA VAL A 124 16.06 10.97 -2.70
C VAL A 124 16.04 10.65 -4.18
N ILE A 125 16.63 9.51 -4.53
CA ILE A 125 16.54 9.02 -5.89
C ILE A 125 15.13 8.50 -6.17
N ASP A 126 14.52 9.01 -7.20
CA ASP A 126 13.23 8.59 -7.69
C ASP A 126 13.39 7.68 -8.92
N HIS A 127 12.60 6.62 -8.99
CA HIS A 127 12.66 5.62 -10.04
C HIS A 127 11.31 4.92 -10.22
N CYS A 128 11.05 4.43 -11.42
CA CYS A 128 9.90 3.59 -11.68
C CYS A 128 10.01 2.28 -10.90
N HIS A 129 8.98 1.94 -10.14
CA HIS A 129 8.99 0.73 -9.31
C HIS A 129 8.89 -0.56 -10.13
N ASP A 130 8.30 -0.50 -11.32
CA ASP A 130 8.12 -1.66 -12.20
C ASP A 130 9.39 -1.95 -13.01
N THR A 131 9.97 -0.91 -13.61
CA THR A 131 11.12 -1.06 -14.51
C THR A 131 12.47 -0.82 -13.83
N GLY A 132 12.49 -0.17 -12.66
CA GLY A 132 13.72 0.28 -12.00
C GLY A 132 14.45 1.39 -12.75
N THR A 133 13.78 2.11 -13.67
CA THR A 133 14.34 3.19 -14.47
C THR A 133 14.41 4.48 -13.65
N PHE A 134 15.53 5.19 -13.73
CA PHE A 134 15.71 6.48 -13.08
C PHE A 134 14.74 7.53 -13.64
N ARG A 135 14.05 8.25 -12.77
CA ARG A 135 13.16 9.35 -13.11
C ARG A 135 13.76 10.71 -12.73
N GLY A 136 14.52 10.76 -11.65
CA GLY A 136 15.12 12.00 -11.18
C GLY A 136 15.50 11.99 -9.72
N TRP A 137 15.80 13.17 -9.19
CA TRP A 137 16.01 13.40 -7.77
C TRP A 137 14.86 14.25 -7.22
N LEU A 138 14.28 13.82 -6.12
CA LEU A 138 13.20 14.53 -5.44
C LEU A 138 13.60 14.86 -4.00
N CYS A 139 12.93 15.83 -3.40
CA CYS A 139 12.98 15.96 -1.96
C CYS A 139 12.14 14.84 -1.30
N HIS A 140 12.45 14.50 -0.06
CA HIS A 140 11.77 13.43 0.68
C HIS A 140 10.24 13.61 0.76
N LYS A 141 9.77 14.86 0.89
CA LYS A 141 8.34 15.18 0.94
C LYS A 141 7.65 14.81 -0.37
N CYS A 142 8.20 15.27 -1.50
CA CYS A 142 7.60 15.01 -2.82
C CYS A 142 7.66 13.53 -3.21
N ASN A 143 8.79 12.85 -2.94
CA ASN A 143 8.90 11.41 -3.17
C ASN A 143 7.87 10.61 -2.37
N ARG A 144 7.64 10.96 -1.09
CA ARG A 144 6.60 10.30 -0.28
C ARG A 144 5.18 10.63 -0.76
N ALA A 145 4.96 11.85 -1.24
CA ALA A 145 3.65 12.24 -1.76
C ALA A 145 3.29 11.43 -3.01
N LEU A 146 4.22 11.25 -3.96
CA LEU A 146 4.00 10.38 -5.12
C LEU A 146 3.73 8.93 -4.71
N GLY A 147 4.54 8.39 -3.81
CA GLY A 147 4.32 7.04 -3.28
C GLY A 147 2.98 6.87 -2.56
N GLY A 148 2.47 7.93 -1.90
CA GLY A 148 1.13 7.94 -1.30
C GLY A 148 -0.01 7.84 -2.32
N PHE A 149 0.24 8.23 -3.55
CA PHE A 149 -0.67 8.07 -4.69
C PHE A 149 -0.30 6.87 -5.58
N ASN A 150 0.58 5.98 -5.13
CA ASN A 150 1.09 4.83 -5.89
C ASN A 150 1.67 5.19 -7.27
N ASP A 151 2.19 6.40 -7.44
CA ASP A 151 2.66 6.96 -8.72
C ASP A 151 1.56 6.97 -9.82
N ASP A 152 0.27 6.88 -9.44
CA ASP A 152 -0.86 6.81 -10.35
C ASP A 152 -1.29 8.19 -10.83
N LEU A 153 -1.19 8.41 -12.15
CA LEU A 153 -1.52 9.69 -12.79
C LEU A 153 -3.00 10.05 -12.67
N GLU A 154 -3.87 9.05 -12.71
CA GLU A 154 -5.31 9.29 -12.61
C GLU A 154 -5.71 9.76 -11.21
N THR A 155 -5.15 9.14 -10.17
CA THR A 155 -5.35 9.57 -8.78
C THR A 155 -4.76 10.96 -8.53
N LEU A 156 -3.61 11.27 -9.11
CA LEU A 156 -3.01 12.62 -9.05
C LEU A 156 -3.91 13.67 -9.73
N ASN A 157 -4.48 13.36 -10.89
CA ASN A 157 -5.42 14.24 -11.59
C ASN A 157 -6.70 14.45 -10.78
N ARG A 158 -7.30 13.40 -10.24
CA ARG A 158 -8.46 13.52 -9.34
C ARG A 158 -8.15 14.35 -8.10
N SER A 159 -6.96 14.23 -7.54
CA SER A 159 -6.51 15.02 -6.39
C SER A 159 -6.39 16.51 -6.74
N LYS A 160 -5.87 16.83 -7.93
CA LYS A 160 -5.82 18.18 -8.46
C LYS A 160 -7.23 18.77 -8.61
N GLU A 161 -8.14 18.06 -9.28
CA GLU A 161 -9.53 18.49 -9.48
C GLU A 161 -10.26 18.71 -8.16
N TYR A 162 -10.06 17.83 -7.18
CA TYR A 162 -10.60 18.00 -5.84
C TYR A 162 -10.15 19.31 -5.20
N LEU A 163 -8.86 19.64 -5.25
CA LEU A 163 -8.33 20.89 -4.71
C LEU A 163 -8.87 22.10 -5.48
N GLU A 164 -8.90 22.07 -6.80
CA GLU A 164 -9.41 23.16 -7.64
C GLU A 164 -10.89 23.47 -7.34
N LYS A 165 -11.70 22.44 -7.15
CA LYS A 165 -13.11 22.59 -6.78
C LYS A 165 -13.30 23.33 -5.45
N HIS A 166 -12.41 23.09 -4.48
CA HIS A 166 -12.50 23.72 -3.16
C HIS A 166 -11.83 25.09 -3.10
N LEU A 167 -10.73 25.31 -3.81
CA LEU A 167 -10.05 26.59 -3.88
C LEU A 167 -10.90 27.68 -4.55
N LYS A 168 -11.64 27.33 -5.61
CA LYS A 168 -12.58 28.25 -6.28
C LYS A 168 -13.70 28.74 -5.36
N ARG A 169 -14.06 28.02 -4.30
CA ARG A 169 -15.07 28.45 -3.32
C ARG A 169 -14.55 29.51 -2.36
N THR A 170 -13.26 29.60 -2.12
CA THR A 170 -12.67 30.52 -1.13
C THR A 170 -12.53 31.94 -1.66
N PHE A 171 -12.57 32.15 -2.98
CA PHE A 171 -12.46 33.47 -3.61
C PHE A 171 -13.82 34.09 -4.02
N LEU A 172 -14.94 33.45 -3.66
CA LEU A 172 -16.31 33.93 -3.98
C LEU A 172 -17.09 34.37 -2.73
N VAL A 173 -16.39 34.63 -1.60
CA VAL A 173 -16.98 35.15 -0.35
C VAL A 173 -16.40 36.51 -0.04
#